data_9b8e982ec1943a365be89a6a7634ba52
#
_entry.id   9b8e982ec1943a365be89a6a7634ba52
#
_cell.length_a   1.000
_cell.length_b   1.000
_cell.length_c   1.000
_cell.angle_alpha   90.00
_cell.angle_beta   90.00
_cell.angle_gamma   90.00
#
_symmetry.space_group_name_H-M   'P 1'
#
loop_
_entity.id
_entity.type
_entity.pdbx_description
1 polymer ?
#
loop_
_entity_poly.entity_id
_entity_poly.type
_entity_poly.pdbx_seq_one_letter_code
_entity_poly.pdbx_strand_id
1 'polypeptide(L)'
;EQMTDPALSKGLVERDVIRIVTPGTLIESSMLEDDSNNYICTLYYGNDGSCALCFADLSTGEMSLTVPQEASDLSVRIMDVLSRYMPAELVMNSQALSLKSVMDFIKVRLQCAVSLRDDICFDPVQNRELVCQQFGVPSLDLLGMTEDGADVSAVCGMLDYIRETQKRNIARFVSIEVADSASAMGLDLNARRNLELTETIRNKERKGSLLWLLDDARTAMGKR
;
A
#
# COMPACT_ATOMS: atom_id res chain seq x y z
N GLU A 1 19.96 5.82 -15.19
CA GLU A 1 21.39 5.78 -14.83
C GLU A 1 22.27 5.35 -16.00
N GLN A 2 23.60 5.53 -15.85
CA GLN A 2 24.60 5.06 -16.80
C GLN A 2 24.91 3.60 -16.51
N MET A 3 24.75 2.73 -17.52
CA MET A 3 24.95 1.27 -17.39
C MET A 3 26.39 0.84 -17.63
N THR A 4 27.20 1.67 -18.31
CA THR A 4 28.60 1.40 -18.61
C THR A 4 29.48 2.50 -18.07
N ASP A 5 30.69 2.14 -17.61
CA ASP A 5 31.69 3.11 -17.14
C ASP A 5 32.09 4.04 -18.29
N PRO A 6 31.94 5.37 -18.15
CA PRO A 6 32.34 6.34 -19.17
C PRO A 6 33.80 6.22 -19.60
N ALA A 7 34.70 5.76 -18.70
CA ALA A 7 36.12 5.59 -18.98
C ALA A 7 36.40 4.40 -19.88
N LEU A 8 35.49 3.42 -19.95
CA LEU A 8 35.65 2.18 -20.73
C LEU A 8 34.87 2.20 -22.06
N SER A 9 33.94 3.17 -22.25
CA SER A 9 33.11 3.25 -23.45
C SER A 9 33.78 4.06 -24.55
N LYS A 10 33.94 3.45 -25.76
CA LYS A 10 34.41 4.14 -26.97
C LYS A 10 33.29 4.84 -27.74
N GLY A 11 32.34 5.50 -27.06
CA GLY A 11 31.21 6.14 -27.72
C GLY A 11 30.20 6.71 -26.70
N LEU A 12 28.92 6.79 -27.10
CA LEU A 12 27.85 7.19 -26.22
C LEU A 12 27.66 6.14 -25.10
N VAL A 13 27.65 6.60 -23.86
CA VAL A 13 27.39 5.75 -22.70
C VAL A 13 25.95 5.25 -22.74
N GLU A 14 25.75 3.95 -22.59
CA GLU A 14 24.43 3.35 -22.52
C GLU A 14 23.73 3.81 -21.23
N ARG A 15 22.46 4.24 -21.38
CA ARG A 15 21.62 4.73 -20.28
C ARG A 15 20.34 3.94 -20.24
N ASP A 16 19.89 3.58 -19.04
CA ASP A 16 18.60 2.90 -18.84
C ASP A 16 17.87 3.48 -17.63
N VAL A 17 16.54 3.27 -17.62
CA VAL A 17 15.68 3.61 -16.49
C VAL A 17 15.78 2.47 -15.48
N ILE A 18 16.43 2.72 -14.35
CA ILE A 18 16.62 1.72 -13.30
C ILE A 18 15.46 1.68 -12.30
N ARG A 19 14.80 2.80 -12.08
CA ARG A 19 13.61 2.91 -11.24
C ARG A 19 12.76 4.11 -11.64
N ILE A 20 11.47 4.04 -11.31
CA ILE A 20 10.55 5.17 -11.35
C ILE A 20 10.27 5.56 -9.90
N VAL A 21 10.49 6.83 -9.57
CA VAL A 21 10.25 7.35 -8.22
C VAL A 21 8.88 8.02 -8.18
N THR A 22 7.99 7.50 -7.36
CA THR A 22 6.66 8.05 -7.10
C THR A 22 6.51 8.34 -5.59
N PRO A 23 5.49 9.08 -5.14
CA PRO A 23 5.33 9.39 -3.72
C PRO A 23 5.36 8.18 -2.79
N GLY A 24 4.74 7.06 -3.19
CA GLY A 24 4.71 5.83 -2.41
C GLY A 24 5.96 4.95 -2.55
N THR A 25 6.77 5.16 -3.60
CA THR A 25 7.97 4.34 -3.86
C THR A 25 9.27 4.95 -3.32
N LEU A 26 9.19 5.96 -2.48
CA LEU A 26 10.35 6.55 -1.82
C LEU A 26 10.97 5.53 -0.83
N ILE A 27 12.30 5.37 -0.90
CA ILE A 27 13.07 4.46 -0.02
C ILE A 27 14.13 5.24 0.75
N GLU A 28 14.57 6.39 0.21
CA GLU A 28 15.66 7.16 0.79
C GLU A 28 15.21 7.86 2.07
N SER A 29 15.86 7.58 3.19
CA SER A 29 15.53 8.16 4.50
C SER A 29 15.59 9.68 4.54
N SER A 30 16.35 10.32 3.64
CA SER A 30 16.39 11.78 3.50
C SER A 30 15.11 12.40 2.90
N MET A 31 14.26 11.55 2.27
CA MET A 31 13.00 11.96 1.64
C MET A 31 11.77 11.44 2.38
N LEU A 32 11.95 10.64 3.41
CA LEU A 32 10.91 10.04 4.22
C LEU A 32 10.83 10.74 5.58
N GLU A 33 9.63 10.85 6.12
CA GLU A 33 9.45 11.23 7.52
C GLU A 33 9.96 10.09 8.42
N ASP A 34 10.71 10.45 9.46
CA ASP A 34 11.38 9.46 10.33
C ASP A 34 10.40 8.65 11.18
N ASP A 35 9.18 9.13 11.37
CA ASP A 35 8.21 8.62 12.33
C ASP A 35 6.89 8.16 11.71
N SER A 36 6.82 8.05 10.39
CA SER A 36 5.66 7.56 9.66
C SER A 36 6.03 6.59 8.55
N ASN A 37 5.17 5.60 8.32
CA ASN A 37 5.27 4.68 7.19
C ASN A 37 4.90 5.40 5.89
N ASN A 38 5.50 4.99 4.78
CA ASN A 38 5.20 5.50 3.45
C ASN A 38 4.47 4.44 2.63
N TYR A 39 3.17 4.28 2.88
CA TYR A 39 2.39 3.25 2.24
C TYR A 39 2.00 3.57 0.79
N ILE A 40 2.17 2.57 -0.07
CA ILE A 40 1.42 2.43 -1.32
C ILE A 40 0.17 1.59 -0.98
N CYS A 41 -0.96 1.93 -1.53
CA CYS A 41 -2.17 1.12 -1.44
C CYS A 41 -2.61 0.68 -2.83
N THR A 42 -2.97 -0.59 -3.02
CA THR A 42 -3.79 -1.02 -4.15
C THR A 42 -5.22 -1.25 -3.70
N LEU A 43 -6.16 -0.64 -4.40
CA LEU A 43 -7.59 -0.85 -4.23
C LEU A 43 -8.13 -1.60 -5.43
N TYR A 44 -8.52 -2.84 -5.23
CA TYR A 44 -9.26 -3.62 -6.22
C TYR A 44 -10.75 -3.60 -5.91
N TYR A 45 -11.55 -3.35 -6.92
CA TYR A 45 -13.02 -3.44 -6.86
C TYR A 45 -13.53 -4.24 -8.04
N GLY A 46 -14.13 -5.39 -7.79
CA GLY A 46 -14.67 -6.31 -8.79
C GLY A 46 -16.07 -5.93 -9.28
N ASN A 47 -16.46 -6.44 -10.45
CA ASN A 47 -17.82 -6.26 -11.01
C ASN A 47 -18.90 -6.95 -10.15
N ASP A 48 -18.53 -7.94 -9.36
CA ASP A 48 -19.38 -8.65 -8.40
C ASP A 48 -19.56 -7.92 -7.06
N GLY A 49 -18.91 -6.75 -6.91
CA GLY A 49 -18.91 -5.98 -5.68
C GLY A 49 -17.84 -6.41 -4.68
N SER A 50 -17.02 -7.42 -5.00
CA SER A 50 -15.88 -7.81 -4.18
C SER A 50 -14.84 -6.69 -4.10
N CYS A 51 -14.17 -6.55 -2.96
CA CYS A 51 -13.20 -5.49 -2.74
C CYS A 51 -12.06 -5.96 -1.85
N ALA A 52 -10.85 -5.53 -2.15
CA ALA A 52 -9.70 -5.70 -1.27
C ALA A 52 -8.73 -4.54 -1.39
N LEU A 53 -8.01 -4.28 -0.30
CA LEU A 53 -6.95 -3.28 -0.23
C LEU A 53 -5.65 -3.97 0.21
N CYS A 54 -4.59 -3.81 -0.58
CA CYS A 54 -3.26 -4.23 -0.20
C CYS A 54 -2.40 -3.00 0.04
N PHE A 55 -1.70 -2.96 1.16
CA PHE A 55 -0.78 -1.90 1.54
C PHE A 55 0.65 -2.43 1.55
N ALA A 56 1.58 -1.64 1.08
CA ALA A 56 3.00 -1.98 1.07
C ALA A 56 3.85 -0.76 1.42
N ASP A 57 4.83 -0.93 2.29
CA ASP A 57 5.87 0.05 2.56
C ASP A 57 7.22 -0.50 2.08
N LEU A 58 7.77 0.13 1.03
CA LEU A 58 9.06 -0.28 0.44
C LEU A 58 10.24 -0.01 1.37
N SER A 59 10.11 0.88 2.33
CA SER A 59 11.20 1.22 3.25
C SER A 59 11.38 0.17 4.33
N THR A 60 10.28 -0.40 4.83
CA THR A 60 10.27 -1.43 5.88
C THR A 60 10.21 -2.86 5.32
N GLY A 61 9.62 -3.04 4.13
CA GLY A 61 9.29 -4.34 3.56
C GLY A 61 8.00 -4.93 4.12
N GLU A 62 7.20 -4.13 4.81
CA GLU A 62 5.89 -4.52 5.33
C GLU A 62 4.86 -4.58 4.21
N MET A 63 4.04 -5.63 4.21
CA MET A 63 2.90 -5.75 3.33
C MET A 63 1.70 -6.28 4.12
N SER A 64 0.56 -5.60 3.97
CA SER A 64 -0.69 -6.01 4.63
C SER A 64 -1.86 -6.01 3.66
N LEU A 65 -2.76 -6.95 3.85
CA LEU A 65 -3.96 -7.16 3.04
C LEU A 65 -5.20 -7.04 3.93
N THR A 66 -6.16 -6.26 3.48
CA THR A 66 -7.45 -6.12 4.14
C THR A 66 -8.57 -6.39 3.14
N VAL A 67 -9.44 -7.32 3.48
CA VAL A 67 -10.68 -7.58 2.74
C VAL A 67 -11.84 -7.02 3.56
N PRO A 68 -12.43 -5.88 3.15
CA PRO A 68 -13.60 -5.35 3.82
C PRO A 68 -14.75 -6.35 3.69
N GLN A 69 -15.21 -6.90 4.82
CA GLN A 69 -16.37 -7.80 4.80
C GLN A 69 -17.65 -7.02 4.46
N GLU A 70 -18.62 -7.71 3.85
CA GLU A 70 -19.94 -7.18 3.56
C GLU A 70 -20.61 -6.68 4.85
N ALA A 71 -20.52 -5.40 5.08
CA ALA A 71 -21.25 -4.69 6.11
C ALA A 71 -22.09 -3.64 5.40
N SER A 72 -23.05 -3.06 6.10
CA SER A 72 -24.07 -2.17 5.59
C SER A 72 -23.60 -1.01 4.66
N ASP A 73 -22.33 -0.69 4.62
CA ASP A 73 -21.73 0.28 3.70
C ASP A 73 -20.25 0.00 3.42
N LEU A 74 -19.97 -0.65 2.28
CA LEU A 74 -18.61 -0.94 1.80
C LEU A 74 -17.75 0.32 1.68
N SER A 75 -18.34 1.43 1.20
CA SER A 75 -17.57 2.69 1.02
C SER A 75 -17.07 3.24 2.35
N VAL A 76 -17.86 3.15 3.42
CA VAL A 76 -17.42 3.57 4.77
C VAL A 76 -16.26 2.70 5.23
N ARG A 77 -16.33 1.39 5.04
CA ARG A 77 -15.23 0.49 5.43
C ARG A 77 -13.95 0.77 4.67
N ILE A 78 -14.04 1.00 3.35
CA ILE A 78 -12.87 1.39 2.55
C ILE A 78 -12.27 2.70 3.09
N MET A 79 -13.10 3.71 3.36
CA MET A 79 -12.63 4.99 3.90
C MET A 79 -11.99 4.86 5.28
N ASP A 80 -12.52 4.01 6.16
CA ASP A 80 -11.93 3.72 7.48
C ASP A 80 -10.55 3.08 7.34
N VAL A 81 -10.41 2.08 6.47
CA VAL A 81 -9.14 1.41 6.21
C VAL A 81 -8.12 2.39 5.61
N LEU A 82 -8.51 3.17 4.59
CA LEU A 82 -7.65 4.19 3.99
C LEU A 82 -7.21 5.25 5.01
N SER A 83 -8.11 5.65 5.93
CA SER A 83 -7.80 6.58 7.01
C SER A 83 -6.81 6.02 8.03
N ARG A 84 -6.80 4.71 8.20
CA ARG A 84 -5.87 4.04 9.12
C ARG A 84 -4.43 4.06 8.60
N TYR A 85 -4.25 3.76 7.32
CA TYR A 85 -2.93 3.65 6.71
C TYR A 85 -2.43 4.97 6.11
N MET A 86 -3.33 5.90 5.75
CA MET A 86 -2.99 7.19 5.13
C MET A 86 -1.97 7.06 4.00
N PRO A 87 -2.25 6.27 2.95
CA PRO A 87 -1.27 5.98 1.91
C PRO A 87 -0.85 7.24 1.16
N ALA A 88 0.45 7.34 0.82
CA ALA A 88 0.99 8.41 -0.02
C ALA A 88 0.60 8.24 -1.49
N GLU A 89 0.30 7.00 -1.89
CA GLU A 89 -0.08 6.66 -3.25
C GLU A 89 -1.13 5.56 -3.27
N LEU A 90 -2.11 5.71 -4.17
CA LEU A 90 -3.19 4.76 -4.38
C LEU A 90 -3.20 4.29 -5.83
N VAL A 91 -3.09 3.00 -6.02
CA VAL A 91 -3.19 2.32 -7.32
C VAL A 91 -4.53 1.59 -7.37
N MET A 92 -5.29 1.74 -8.45
CA MET A 92 -6.60 1.13 -8.54
C MET A 92 -6.95 0.68 -9.95
N ASN A 93 -7.88 -0.27 -10.03
CA ASN A 93 -8.47 -0.67 -11.30
C ASN A 93 -9.60 0.30 -11.73
N SER A 94 -10.04 0.20 -12.97
CA SER A 94 -11.04 1.09 -13.57
C SER A 94 -12.40 1.04 -12.85
N GLN A 95 -12.79 -0.12 -12.35
CA GLN A 95 -14.08 -0.32 -11.66
C GLN A 95 -14.16 0.44 -10.33
N ALA A 96 -13.03 0.65 -9.64
CA ALA A 96 -12.98 1.40 -8.39
C ALA A 96 -13.43 2.86 -8.54
N LEU A 97 -13.36 3.44 -9.75
CA LEU A 97 -13.87 4.78 -10.04
C LEU A 97 -15.40 4.92 -9.82
N SER A 98 -16.13 3.80 -9.83
CA SER A 98 -17.58 3.79 -9.55
C SER A 98 -17.92 4.12 -8.09
N LEU A 99 -16.96 3.96 -7.18
CA LEU A 99 -17.09 4.25 -5.74
C LEU A 99 -16.99 5.77 -5.47
N LYS A 100 -17.98 6.54 -5.85
CA LYS A 100 -17.96 8.01 -5.82
C LYS A 100 -17.60 8.58 -4.45
N SER A 101 -18.19 8.08 -3.37
CA SER A 101 -17.91 8.54 -1.99
C SER A 101 -16.46 8.32 -1.59
N VAL A 102 -15.86 7.20 -1.99
CA VAL A 102 -14.45 6.89 -1.76
C VAL A 102 -13.56 7.83 -2.57
N MET A 103 -13.91 8.08 -3.84
CA MET A 103 -13.15 9.00 -4.70
C MET A 103 -13.17 10.44 -4.18
N ASP A 104 -14.31 10.91 -3.67
CA ASP A 104 -14.42 12.23 -3.04
C ASP A 104 -13.60 12.30 -1.75
N PHE A 105 -13.61 11.24 -0.95
CA PHE A 105 -12.78 11.13 0.25
C PHE A 105 -11.27 11.19 -0.07
N ILE A 106 -10.83 10.45 -1.09
CA ILE A 106 -9.43 10.44 -1.54
C ILE A 106 -8.99 11.86 -1.95
N LYS A 107 -9.80 12.56 -2.75
CA LYS A 107 -9.48 13.92 -3.22
C LYS A 107 -9.45 14.96 -2.10
N VAL A 108 -10.40 14.89 -1.16
CA VAL A 108 -10.58 15.95 -0.15
C VAL A 108 -9.76 15.69 1.11
N ARG A 109 -9.61 14.43 1.51
CA ARG A 109 -9.01 14.06 2.80
C ARG A 109 -7.63 13.47 2.69
N LEU A 110 -7.44 12.47 1.82
CA LEU A 110 -6.15 11.81 1.69
C LEU A 110 -5.16 12.65 0.88
N GLN A 111 -5.62 13.29 -0.20
CA GLN A 111 -4.79 14.09 -1.12
C GLN A 111 -3.56 13.31 -1.63
N CYS A 112 -3.68 11.97 -1.70
CA CYS A 112 -2.61 11.10 -2.19
C CYS A 112 -2.56 11.07 -3.72
N ALA A 113 -1.43 10.65 -4.28
CA ALA A 113 -1.32 10.40 -5.71
C ALA A 113 -2.19 9.19 -6.10
N VAL A 114 -2.90 9.28 -7.23
CA VAL A 114 -3.78 8.21 -7.71
C VAL A 114 -3.31 7.76 -9.08
N SER A 115 -3.06 6.46 -9.22
CA SER A 115 -2.65 5.79 -10.46
C SER A 115 -3.69 4.76 -10.87
N LEU A 116 -4.23 4.89 -12.09
CA LEU A 116 -5.10 3.86 -12.67
C LEU A 116 -4.24 2.84 -13.42
N ARG A 117 -4.60 1.57 -13.26
CA ARG A 117 -3.96 0.46 -13.94
C ARG A 117 -4.99 -0.37 -14.67
N ASP A 118 -4.55 -1.03 -15.74
CA ASP A 118 -5.39 -1.95 -16.50
C ASP A 118 -5.81 -3.14 -15.66
N ASP A 119 -7.03 -3.64 -15.87
CA ASP A 119 -7.58 -4.76 -15.11
C ASP A 119 -6.72 -6.04 -15.21
N ILE A 120 -5.93 -6.18 -16.29
CA ILE A 120 -5.01 -7.29 -16.46
C ILE A 120 -3.92 -7.38 -15.38
N CYS A 121 -3.52 -6.23 -14.80
CA CYS A 121 -2.55 -6.19 -13.72
C CYS A 121 -3.10 -6.80 -12.42
N PHE A 122 -4.43 -6.82 -12.28
CA PHE A 122 -5.15 -7.39 -11.15
C PHE A 122 -5.69 -8.80 -11.39
N ASP A 123 -5.45 -9.37 -12.58
CA ASP A 123 -5.97 -10.70 -12.95
C ASP A 123 -5.22 -11.81 -12.22
N PRO A 124 -5.87 -12.55 -11.28
CA PRO A 124 -5.21 -13.60 -10.53
C PRO A 124 -4.81 -14.80 -11.41
N VAL A 125 -5.55 -15.08 -12.49
CA VAL A 125 -5.23 -16.19 -13.41
C VAL A 125 -3.87 -16.01 -14.06
N GLN A 126 -3.52 -14.77 -14.41
CA GLN A 126 -2.24 -14.45 -15.05
C GLN A 126 -1.11 -14.21 -14.05
N ASN A 127 -1.42 -13.69 -12.87
CA ASN A 127 -0.42 -13.15 -11.95
C ASN A 127 -0.24 -13.96 -10.66
N ARG A 128 -1.04 -15.01 -10.38
CA ARG A 128 -0.92 -15.80 -9.15
C ARG A 128 0.45 -16.46 -8.97
N GLU A 129 1.07 -16.89 -10.09
CA GLU A 129 2.41 -17.47 -10.04
C GLU A 129 3.44 -16.45 -9.54
N LEU A 130 3.28 -15.18 -9.92
CA LEU A 130 4.10 -14.08 -9.42
C LEU A 130 3.98 -13.93 -7.91
N VAL A 131 2.75 -14.02 -7.36
CA VAL A 131 2.50 -13.97 -5.90
C VAL A 131 3.17 -15.15 -5.20
N CYS A 132 2.95 -16.38 -5.69
CA CYS A 132 3.55 -17.57 -5.12
C CYS A 132 5.09 -17.52 -5.14
N GLN A 133 5.68 -17.07 -6.25
CA GLN A 133 7.13 -16.91 -6.37
C GLN A 133 7.67 -15.84 -5.43
N GLN A 134 6.95 -14.72 -5.28
CA GLN A 134 7.37 -13.62 -4.42
C GLN A 134 7.49 -14.05 -2.95
N PHE A 135 6.49 -14.79 -2.45
CA PHE A 135 6.45 -15.22 -1.05
C PHE A 135 7.04 -16.63 -0.83
N GLY A 136 7.53 -17.29 -1.88
CA GLY A 136 8.15 -18.62 -1.78
C GLY A 136 7.19 -19.71 -1.33
N VAL A 137 5.90 -19.60 -1.66
CA VAL A 137 4.86 -20.55 -1.28
C VAL A 137 4.36 -21.36 -2.48
N PRO A 138 4.00 -22.63 -2.31
CA PRO A 138 3.48 -23.45 -3.40
C PRO A 138 2.02 -23.15 -3.76
N SER A 139 1.25 -22.53 -2.84
CA SER A 139 -0.17 -22.18 -3.07
C SER A 139 -0.56 -20.94 -2.26
N LEU A 140 -1.60 -20.23 -2.70
CA LEU A 140 -2.12 -19.01 -2.07
C LEU A 140 -2.80 -19.28 -0.71
N ASP A 141 -3.35 -20.49 -0.52
CA ASP A 141 -3.98 -20.89 0.75
C ASP A 141 -3.04 -20.75 1.96
N LEU A 142 -1.73 -20.98 1.75
CA LEU A 142 -0.73 -20.80 2.81
C LEU A 142 -0.52 -19.34 3.23
N LEU A 143 -0.95 -18.42 2.39
CA LEU A 143 -0.97 -16.98 2.70
C LEU A 143 -2.33 -16.53 3.25
N GLY A 144 -3.30 -17.44 3.38
CA GLY A 144 -4.67 -17.14 3.80
C GLY A 144 -5.49 -16.41 2.73
N MET A 145 -5.14 -16.56 1.46
CA MET A 145 -5.82 -15.92 0.32
C MET A 145 -6.65 -16.95 -0.45
N THR A 146 -7.68 -16.46 -1.13
CA THR A 146 -8.48 -17.26 -2.07
C THR A 146 -7.78 -17.32 -3.43
N GLU A 147 -8.08 -18.37 -4.24
CA GLU A 147 -7.40 -18.52 -5.54
C GLU A 147 -7.78 -17.44 -6.57
N ASP A 148 -9.05 -17.03 -6.58
CA ASP A 148 -9.63 -16.10 -7.58
C ASP A 148 -10.36 -14.91 -6.93
N GLY A 149 -10.01 -14.55 -5.69
CA GLY A 149 -10.70 -13.51 -4.93
C GLY A 149 -10.15 -12.10 -5.16
N ALA A 150 -10.85 -11.12 -4.61
CA ALA A 150 -10.40 -9.73 -4.60
C ALA A 150 -9.08 -9.56 -3.84
N ASP A 151 -8.85 -10.38 -2.83
CA ASP A 151 -7.63 -10.44 -2.01
C ASP A 151 -6.38 -10.66 -2.88
N VAL A 152 -6.35 -11.75 -3.65
CA VAL A 152 -5.23 -12.03 -4.55
C VAL A 152 -5.13 -10.98 -5.66
N SER A 153 -6.26 -10.48 -6.18
CA SER A 153 -6.27 -9.44 -7.20
C SER A 153 -5.59 -8.16 -6.72
N ALA A 154 -5.87 -7.70 -5.50
CA ALA A 154 -5.22 -6.53 -4.93
C ALA A 154 -3.70 -6.72 -4.76
N VAL A 155 -3.26 -7.92 -4.35
CA VAL A 155 -1.83 -8.26 -4.23
C VAL A 155 -1.16 -8.34 -5.59
N CYS A 156 -1.82 -8.91 -6.61
CA CYS A 156 -1.32 -8.94 -8.00
C CYS A 156 -1.06 -7.51 -8.49
N GLY A 157 -2.03 -6.60 -8.34
CA GLY A 157 -1.88 -5.20 -8.73
C GLY A 157 -0.74 -4.50 -7.99
N MET A 158 -0.54 -4.81 -6.70
CA MET A 158 0.58 -4.27 -5.91
C MET A 158 1.93 -4.74 -6.44
N LEU A 159 2.09 -6.05 -6.63
CA LEU A 159 3.36 -6.61 -7.10
C LEU A 159 3.70 -6.18 -8.52
N ASP A 160 2.69 -6.10 -9.40
CA ASP A 160 2.86 -5.59 -10.77
C ASP A 160 3.36 -4.13 -10.74
N TYR A 161 2.71 -3.28 -9.95
CA TYR A 161 3.09 -1.89 -9.81
C TYR A 161 4.51 -1.70 -9.25
N ILE A 162 4.85 -2.42 -8.19
CA ILE A 162 6.20 -2.37 -7.61
C ILE A 162 7.25 -2.89 -8.61
N ARG A 163 6.93 -3.96 -9.33
CA ARG A 163 7.83 -4.53 -10.34
C ARG A 163 8.11 -3.57 -11.48
N GLU A 164 7.10 -2.87 -11.96
CA GLU A 164 7.25 -1.87 -13.00
C GLU A 164 8.08 -0.67 -12.52
N THR A 165 7.81 -0.17 -11.32
CA THR A 165 8.45 1.03 -10.79
C THR A 165 9.86 0.76 -10.28
N GLN A 166 10.11 -0.38 -9.62
CA GLN A 166 11.39 -0.68 -8.97
C GLN A 166 12.31 -1.60 -9.74
N LYS A 167 11.84 -2.20 -10.84
CA LYS A 167 12.58 -3.08 -11.81
C LYS A 167 13.54 -4.14 -11.22
N ARG A 168 14.18 -3.90 -10.07
CA ARG A 168 15.21 -4.76 -9.47
C ARG A 168 14.99 -5.12 -8.00
N ASN A 169 13.97 -4.58 -7.29
CA ASN A 169 13.97 -4.61 -5.83
C ASN A 169 12.67 -5.12 -5.19
N ILE A 170 12.03 -6.13 -5.76
CA ILE A 170 10.83 -6.76 -5.18
C ILE A 170 11.17 -7.69 -4.00
N ALA A 171 12.43 -8.10 -3.86
CA ALA A 171 12.90 -9.08 -2.88
C ALA A 171 12.71 -8.68 -1.38
N ARG A 172 12.24 -7.46 -1.10
CA ARG A 172 12.05 -6.98 0.28
C ARG A 172 10.80 -7.52 0.96
N PHE A 173 9.76 -7.85 0.19
CA PHE A 173 8.51 -8.38 0.74
C PHE A 173 8.62 -9.88 0.94
N VAL A 174 8.81 -10.31 2.17
CA VAL A 174 9.03 -11.72 2.55
C VAL A 174 7.74 -12.36 3.07
N SER A 175 6.83 -11.54 3.58
CA SER A 175 5.55 -11.99 4.15
C SER A 175 4.47 -10.96 3.88
N ILE A 176 3.24 -11.41 3.94
CA ILE A 176 2.04 -10.56 3.89
C ILE A 176 1.19 -10.87 5.11
N GLU A 177 0.75 -9.82 5.79
CA GLU A 177 -0.17 -9.92 6.91
C GLU A 177 -1.61 -9.74 6.40
N VAL A 178 -2.42 -10.76 6.54
CA VAL A 178 -3.86 -10.66 6.25
C VAL A 178 -4.56 -10.14 7.50
N ALA A 179 -5.00 -8.88 7.45
CA ALA A 179 -5.68 -8.26 8.57
C ALA A 179 -7.08 -8.87 8.75
N ASP A 180 -7.28 -9.59 9.85
CA ASP A 180 -8.59 -10.08 10.25
C ASP A 180 -9.41 -8.93 10.84
N SER A 181 -10.31 -8.38 10.03
CA SER A 181 -11.21 -7.29 10.45
C SER A 181 -12.26 -7.73 11.48
N ALA A 182 -12.43 -9.04 11.71
CA ALA A 182 -13.42 -9.57 12.64
C ALA A 182 -12.94 -9.62 14.10
N SER A 183 -11.62 -9.64 14.33
CA SER A 183 -11.03 -9.82 15.66
C SER A 183 -10.84 -8.51 16.44
N ALA A 184 -10.94 -7.35 15.81
CA ALA A 184 -10.69 -6.04 16.42
C ALA A 184 -11.89 -5.09 16.29
N MET A 185 -12.10 -4.27 17.32
CA MET A 185 -13.09 -3.21 17.27
C MET A 185 -12.67 -2.13 16.25
N GLY A 186 -13.49 -1.92 15.23
CA GLY A 186 -13.27 -0.86 14.24
C GLY A 186 -13.35 0.53 14.88
N LEU A 187 -12.31 1.32 14.72
CA LEU A 187 -12.31 2.74 15.07
C LEU A 187 -12.42 3.55 13.78
N ASP A 188 -13.52 4.27 13.62
CA ASP A 188 -13.68 5.20 12.50
C ASP A 188 -12.72 6.40 12.61
N LEU A 189 -12.60 7.17 11.54
CA LEU A 189 -11.74 8.36 11.49
C LEU A 189 -12.07 9.36 12.61
N ASN A 190 -13.35 9.54 12.93
CA ASN A 190 -13.78 10.49 13.96
C ASN A 190 -13.41 9.99 15.36
N ALA A 191 -13.62 8.70 15.64
CA ALA A 191 -13.22 8.09 16.90
C ALA A 191 -11.70 8.19 17.11
N ARG A 192 -10.90 7.86 16.10
CA ARG A 192 -9.43 7.96 16.15
C ARG A 192 -8.97 9.39 16.44
N ARG A 193 -9.57 10.37 15.76
CA ARG A 193 -9.28 11.79 15.97
C ARG A 193 -9.72 12.26 17.36
N ASN A 194 -10.93 11.89 17.79
CA ASN A 194 -11.46 12.32 19.09
C ASN A 194 -10.70 11.70 20.27
N LEU A 195 -10.13 10.52 20.09
CA LEU A 195 -9.27 9.86 21.07
C LEU A 195 -7.81 10.37 21.02
N GLU A 196 -7.49 11.28 20.10
CA GLU A 196 -6.14 11.83 19.94
C GLU A 196 -5.05 10.73 19.87
N LEU A 197 -5.31 9.66 19.09
CA LEU A 197 -4.43 8.50 19.08
C LEU A 197 -3.05 8.81 18.50
N THR A 198 -3.00 9.57 17.40
CA THR A 198 -1.77 9.86 16.66
C THR A 198 -1.39 11.34 16.68
N GLU A 199 -2.37 12.23 16.78
CA GLU A 199 -2.18 13.69 16.80
C GLU A 199 -3.23 14.35 17.69
N THR A 200 -2.91 15.55 18.20
CA THR A 200 -3.85 16.34 19.00
C THR A 200 -4.89 17.04 18.12
N ILE A 201 -6.13 17.18 18.60
CA ILE A 201 -7.22 17.85 17.86
C ILE A 201 -6.89 19.32 17.62
N ARG A 202 -6.29 19.99 18.62
CA ARG A 202 -6.10 21.44 18.62
C ARG A 202 -4.99 21.88 17.66
N ASN A 203 -3.83 21.24 17.73
CA ASN A 203 -2.62 21.69 17.03
C ASN A 203 -2.20 20.77 15.89
N LYS A 204 -2.82 19.58 15.77
CA LYS A 204 -2.41 18.50 14.87
C LYS A 204 -0.93 18.12 15.05
N GLU A 205 -0.48 18.13 16.30
CA GLU A 205 0.88 17.76 16.66
C GLU A 205 0.87 16.37 17.27
N ARG A 206 1.94 15.59 17.01
CA ARG A 206 2.15 14.30 17.64
C ARG A 206 2.32 14.42 19.15
N LYS A 207 3.00 15.48 19.61
CA LYS A 207 3.22 15.74 21.06
C LYS A 207 1.90 15.96 21.78
N GLY A 208 1.64 15.11 22.77
CA GLY A 208 0.40 15.11 23.54
C GLY A 208 -0.62 14.06 23.09
N SER A 209 -0.38 13.35 22.00
CA SER A 209 -1.20 12.20 21.58
C SER A 209 -0.89 10.94 22.39
N LEU A 210 -1.75 9.92 22.28
CA LEU A 210 -1.52 8.62 22.90
C LEU A 210 -0.25 7.96 22.35
N LEU A 211 -0.05 8.03 21.04
CA LEU A 211 1.16 7.51 20.38
C LEU A 211 2.43 8.15 20.93
N TRP A 212 2.44 9.47 21.10
CA TRP A 212 3.59 10.17 21.68
C TRP A 212 3.91 9.70 23.11
N LEU A 213 2.88 9.39 23.90
CA LEU A 213 3.06 8.91 25.27
C LEU A 213 3.66 7.49 25.31
N LEU A 214 3.28 6.64 24.36
CA LEU A 214 3.68 5.22 24.31
C LEU A 214 4.96 4.99 23.50
N ASP A 215 5.34 5.94 22.62
CA ASP A 215 6.49 5.79 21.75
C ASP A 215 7.81 6.01 22.49
N ASP A 216 8.49 4.91 22.80
CA ASP A 216 9.84 4.88 23.38
C ASP A 216 10.93 4.51 22.33
N ALA A 217 10.55 4.47 21.05
CA ALA A 217 11.46 4.15 19.97
C ALA A 217 12.47 5.28 19.70
N ARG A 218 13.75 4.91 19.54
CA ARG A 218 14.86 5.86 19.35
C ARG A 218 15.40 5.94 17.92
N THR A 219 14.96 5.03 17.06
CA THR A 219 15.43 4.96 15.67
C THR A 219 14.26 5.17 14.71
N ALA A 220 14.52 5.69 13.51
CA ALA A 220 13.50 5.86 12.46
C ALA A 220 12.78 4.53 12.14
N MET A 221 13.54 3.43 12.01
CA MET A 221 12.95 2.10 11.75
C MET A 221 12.11 1.57 12.93
N GLY A 222 12.45 1.93 14.16
CA GLY A 222 11.64 1.53 15.32
C GLY A 222 10.36 2.34 15.51
N LYS A 223 10.27 3.51 14.86
CA LYS A 223 9.09 4.39 14.90
C LYS A 223 8.07 4.14 13.80
N ARG A 224 8.50 3.46 12.74
CA ARG A 224 7.69 3.04 11.57
C ARG A 224 7.01 1.69 11.72
#